data_1fbc680da5558d3c141bf9e69725b04f
#
_entry.id   1fbc680da5558d3c141bf9e69725b04f
#
_cell.length_a   1.000
_cell.length_b   1.000
_cell.length_c   1.000
_cell.angle_alpha   90.00
_cell.angle_beta   90.00
_cell.angle_gamma   90.00
#
_symmetry.space_group_name_H-M   'P 1'
#
loop_
_entity.id
_entity.type
_entity.pdbx_description
1 polymer ?
#
loop_
_entity_poly.entity_id
_entity_poly.type
_entity_poly.pdbx_seq_one_letter_code
_entity_poly.pdbx_strand_id
1 'polypeptide(L)'
;FVGEFAQDGAGAEILFDAKPHIGTDVLVNVVQNLREEIIALGGEVRFGAKLTAIKTEGGRVTGAIVETQDGAQEISCRDLVLALGHSARDTFRMLEKSGVPMQPKAFSMGVRIEHPQRMISDSQYGAFAENPALGAADYKLNVKLPDGTSAYTFCMCPGGYVVAAAS
;
A
#
# COMPACT_ATOMS: atom_id res chain seq x y z
N PHE A 1 11.45 9.60 -4.79
CA PHE A 1 10.36 8.62 -4.51
C PHE A 1 9.64 8.22 -5.80
N VAL A 2 9.00 9.16 -6.52
CA VAL A 2 8.33 8.84 -7.81
C VAL A 2 9.34 8.52 -8.91
N GLY A 3 10.52 9.15 -8.86
CA GLY A 3 11.62 8.91 -9.80
C GLY A 3 12.17 7.49 -9.73
N GLU A 4 12.27 6.91 -8.55
CA GLU A 4 12.69 5.52 -8.36
C GLU A 4 11.69 4.55 -9.00
N PHE A 5 10.39 4.76 -8.80
CA PHE A 5 9.38 3.94 -9.47
C PHE A 5 9.47 4.00 -11.00
N ALA A 6 9.79 5.17 -11.58
CA ALA A 6 9.99 5.30 -13.02
C ALA A 6 11.25 4.57 -13.50
N GLN A 7 12.32 4.55 -12.71
CA GLN A 7 13.54 3.81 -13.01
C GLN A 7 13.32 2.28 -12.90
N ASP A 8 12.46 1.85 -11.97
CA ASP A 8 12.14 0.44 -11.75
C ASP A 8 11.05 -0.12 -12.67
N GLY A 9 10.65 0.63 -13.69
CA GLY A 9 9.80 0.12 -14.77
C GLY A 9 8.37 0.68 -14.80
N ALA A 10 8.05 1.67 -13.98
CA ALA A 10 6.85 2.47 -14.20
C ALA A 10 7.07 3.41 -15.39
N GLY A 11 6.00 3.76 -16.10
CA GLY A 11 6.12 4.71 -17.21
C GLY A 11 6.61 6.07 -16.77
N ALA A 12 7.38 6.76 -17.60
CA ALA A 12 7.95 8.06 -17.29
C ALA A 12 6.90 9.16 -17.07
N GLU A 13 5.69 8.97 -17.54
CA GLU A 13 4.55 9.86 -17.37
C GLU A 13 4.20 10.12 -15.89
N ILE A 14 4.48 9.18 -14.99
CA ILE A 14 4.23 9.37 -13.55
C ILE A 14 5.04 10.52 -12.94
N LEU A 15 6.10 10.97 -13.60
CA LEU A 15 6.94 12.06 -13.12
C LEU A 15 6.27 13.44 -13.27
N PHE A 16 5.35 13.57 -14.21
CA PHE A 16 4.72 14.86 -14.55
C PHE A 16 3.19 14.82 -14.60
N ASP A 17 2.59 13.66 -14.45
CA ASP A 17 1.15 13.53 -14.34
C ASP A 17 0.61 14.17 -13.06
N ALA A 18 -0.49 14.90 -13.18
CA ALA A 18 -1.17 15.50 -12.02
C ALA A 18 -1.73 14.46 -11.04
N LYS A 19 -2.00 13.25 -11.53
CA LYS A 19 -2.48 12.10 -10.75
C LYS A 19 -1.74 10.85 -11.20
N PRO A 20 -0.47 10.69 -10.81
CA PRO A 20 0.33 9.54 -11.22
C PRO A 20 -0.33 8.25 -10.74
N HIS A 21 -0.42 7.28 -11.61
CA HIS A 21 -1.01 5.98 -11.32
C HIS A 21 -0.18 4.87 -11.95
N ILE A 22 0.05 3.83 -11.18
CA ILE A 22 0.69 2.59 -11.66
C ILE A 22 -0.33 1.47 -11.52
N GLY A 23 -0.64 0.79 -12.62
CA GLY A 23 -1.51 -0.38 -12.63
C GLY A 23 -0.89 -1.55 -11.84
N THR A 24 -1.73 -2.43 -11.33
CA THR A 24 -1.28 -3.61 -10.57
C THR A 24 -0.45 -4.59 -11.40
N ASP A 25 -0.64 -4.60 -12.70
CA ASP A 25 0.14 -5.37 -13.68
C ASP A 25 1.60 -4.88 -13.76
N VAL A 26 1.79 -3.57 -13.80
CA VAL A 26 3.12 -2.94 -13.82
C VAL A 26 3.76 -2.97 -12.43
N LEU A 27 2.97 -2.76 -11.36
CA LEU A 27 3.46 -2.70 -9.99
C LEU A 27 4.22 -3.96 -9.56
N VAL A 28 3.84 -5.13 -10.04
CA VAL A 28 4.54 -6.39 -9.75
C VAL A 28 6.00 -6.31 -10.18
N ASN A 29 6.27 -5.83 -11.39
CA ASN A 29 7.61 -5.69 -11.93
C ASN A 29 8.41 -4.61 -11.19
N VAL A 30 7.77 -3.48 -10.88
CA VAL A 30 8.40 -2.39 -10.12
C VAL A 30 8.86 -2.87 -8.75
N VAL A 31 8.00 -3.57 -8.00
CA VAL A 31 8.37 -4.11 -6.68
C VAL A 31 9.47 -5.16 -6.77
N GLN A 32 9.48 -5.96 -7.84
CA GLN A 32 10.53 -6.93 -8.06
C GLN A 32 11.87 -6.22 -8.33
N ASN A 33 11.89 -5.23 -9.21
CA ASN A 33 13.09 -4.47 -9.56
C ASN A 33 13.67 -3.74 -8.33
N LEU A 34 12.81 -3.06 -7.53
CA LEU A 34 13.21 -2.45 -6.26
C LEU A 34 13.88 -3.45 -5.32
N ARG A 35 13.35 -4.65 -5.21
CA ARG A 35 13.96 -5.71 -4.40
C ARG A 35 15.33 -6.10 -4.93
N GLU A 36 15.46 -6.28 -6.24
CA GLU A 36 16.71 -6.66 -6.89
C GLU A 36 17.76 -5.55 -6.73
N GLU A 37 17.36 -4.29 -6.80
CA GLU A 37 18.23 -3.14 -6.55
C GLU A 37 18.74 -3.14 -5.09
N ILE A 38 17.85 -3.36 -4.11
CA ILE A 38 18.26 -3.49 -2.70
C ILE A 38 19.34 -4.56 -2.54
N ILE A 39 19.16 -5.71 -3.19
CA ILE A 39 20.14 -6.82 -3.12
C ILE A 39 21.45 -6.43 -3.83
N ALA A 40 21.39 -5.81 -4.99
CA ALA A 40 22.55 -5.35 -5.74
C ALA A 40 23.38 -4.31 -4.99
N LEU A 41 22.73 -3.48 -4.18
CA LEU A 41 23.36 -2.49 -3.29
C LEU A 41 23.91 -3.10 -1.97
N GLY A 42 23.85 -4.42 -1.81
CA GLY A 42 24.35 -5.13 -0.64
C GLY A 42 23.34 -5.27 0.51
N GLY A 43 22.07 -4.93 0.25
CA GLY A 43 20.97 -5.19 1.17
C GLY A 43 20.54 -6.65 1.17
N GLU A 44 19.69 -7.01 2.12
CA GLU A 44 19.14 -8.36 2.24
C GLU A 44 17.62 -8.32 2.32
N VAL A 45 16.95 -9.18 1.57
CA VAL A 45 15.50 -9.36 1.61
C VAL A 45 15.20 -10.79 2.03
N ARG A 46 14.50 -10.96 3.15
CA ARG A 46 14.15 -12.26 3.73
C ARG A 46 12.64 -12.44 3.69
N PHE A 47 12.18 -13.43 2.95
CA PHE A 47 10.80 -13.89 2.98
C PHE A 47 10.63 -14.94 4.09
N GLY A 48 9.40 -15.10 4.58
CA GLY A 48 9.11 -16.05 5.64
C GLY A 48 9.80 -15.73 6.97
N ALA A 49 10.26 -14.49 7.17
CA ALA A 49 10.90 -14.01 8.38
C ALA A 49 9.94 -13.06 9.11
N LYS A 50 9.34 -13.53 10.19
CA LYS A 50 8.34 -12.79 10.96
C LYS A 50 8.98 -12.13 12.18
N LEU A 51 8.80 -10.81 12.32
CA LEU A 51 9.22 -10.09 13.53
C LEU A 51 8.36 -10.55 14.73
N THR A 52 9.00 -11.09 15.76
CA THR A 52 8.34 -11.60 16.97
C THR A 52 8.71 -10.85 18.25
N ALA A 53 9.83 -10.14 18.26
CA ALA A 53 10.20 -9.26 19.37
C ALA A 53 11.18 -8.15 18.93
N ILE A 54 11.19 -7.07 19.69
CA ILE A 54 12.19 -5.99 19.60
C ILE A 54 13.04 -6.03 20.85
N LYS A 55 14.35 -5.97 20.68
CA LYS A 55 15.29 -5.85 21.79
C LYS A 55 15.64 -4.39 22.03
N THR A 56 15.57 -3.98 23.27
CA THR A 56 15.90 -2.61 23.68
C THR A 56 16.78 -2.62 24.92
N GLU A 57 17.73 -1.70 24.98
CA GLU A 57 18.55 -1.44 26.15
C GLU A 57 18.70 0.07 26.35
N GLY A 58 18.46 0.54 27.56
CA GLY A 58 18.51 1.97 27.87
C GLY A 58 17.56 2.82 27.03
N GLY A 59 16.41 2.26 26.60
CA GLY A 59 15.43 2.95 25.76
C GLY A 59 15.81 3.03 24.28
N ARG A 60 16.83 2.32 23.84
CA ARG A 60 17.27 2.26 22.45
C ARG A 60 17.11 0.86 21.89
N VAL A 61 16.79 0.76 20.60
CA VAL A 61 16.75 -0.51 19.88
C VAL A 61 18.18 -1.06 19.77
N THR A 62 18.34 -2.34 20.10
CA THR A 62 19.61 -3.08 19.97
C THR A 62 19.48 -4.27 19.04
N GLY A 63 18.26 -4.68 18.70
CA GLY A 63 18.02 -5.78 17.80
C GLY A 63 16.55 -6.13 17.62
N ALA A 64 16.33 -7.09 16.77
CA ALA A 64 15.03 -7.68 16.48
C ALA A 64 15.14 -9.20 16.53
N ILE A 65 14.09 -9.88 16.99
CA ILE A 65 13.94 -11.33 16.88
C ILE A 65 12.99 -11.60 15.72
N VAL A 66 13.45 -12.38 14.79
CA VAL A 66 12.65 -12.86 13.67
C VAL A 66 12.52 -14.38 13.73
N GLU A 67 11.33 -14.86 13.49
CA GLU A 67 11.03 -16.29 13.38
C GLU A 67 11.00 -16.69 11.92
N THR A 68 11.73 -17.74 11.59
CA THR A 68 11.83 -18.34 10.26
C THR A 68 11.47 -19.82 10.35
N GLN A 69 11.47 -20.53 9.22
CA GLN A 69 11.30 -21.98 9.21
C GLN A 69 12.40 -22.73 9.98
N ASP A 70 13.59 -22.13 10.06
CA ASP A 70 14.75 -22.71 10.78
C ASP A 70 14.79 -22.32 12.26
N GLY A 71 13.79 -21.60 12.74
CA GLY A 71 13.67 -21.14 14.12
C GLY A 71 13.88 -19.64 14.31
N ALA A 72 13.96 -19.24 15.56
CA ALA A 72 14.14 -17.83 15.92
C ALA A 72 15.58 -17.38 15.72
N GLN A 73 15.77 -16.23 15.09
CA GLN A 73 17.07 -15.61 14.85
C GLN A 73 17.08 -14.19 15.43
N GLU A 74 18.21 -13.81 16.01
CA GLU A 74 18.44 -12.45 16.45
C GLU A 74 19.19 -11.65 15.38
N ILE A 75 18.66 -10.48 15.03
CA ILE A 75 19.29 -9.53 14.12
C ILE A 75 19.66 -8.30 14.94
N SER A 76 20.96 -8.03 15.09
CA SER A 76 21.42 -6.81 15.75
C SER A 76 21.21 -5.61 14.84
N CYS A 77 20.54 -4.58 15.36
CA CYS A 77 20.33 -3.32 14.65
C CYS A 77 20.19 -2.15 15.62
N ARG A 78 20.51 -0.95 15.18
CA ARG A 78 20.35 0.29 15.94
C ARG A 78 19.06 1.03 15.56
N ASP A 79 18.63 0.84 14.34
CA ASP A 79 17.45 1.47 13.77
C ASP A 79 16.54 0.38 13.21
N LEU A 80 15.25 0.48 13.51
CA LEU A 80 14.22 -0.47 13.04
C LEU A 80 13.06 0.32 12.47
N VAL A 81 12.79 0.13 11.19
CA VAL A 81 11.64 0.73 10.51
C VAL A 81 10.51 -0.29 10.46
N LEU A 82 9.36 0.07 11.02
CA LEU A 82 8.15 -0.75 11.02
C LEU A 82 7.20 -0.26 9.92
N ALA A 83 7.15 -0.98 8.81
CA ALA A 83 6.28 -0.68 7.66
C ALA A 83 5.27 -1.83 7.45
N LEU A 84 4.48 -2.13 8.48
CA LEU A 84 3.70 -3.35 8.64
C LEU A 84 2.37 -3.36 7.89
N GLY A 85 1.92 -2.21 7.39
CA GLY A 85 0.54 -2.07 6.95
C GLY A 85 -0.45 -2.16 8.12
N HIS A 86 -1.74 -2.15 7.84
CA HIS A 86 -2.79 -2.10 8.88
C HIS A 86 -3.26 -3.49 9.37
N SER A 87 -2.90 -4.56 8.67
CA SER A 87 -3.42 -5.93 8.95
C SER A 87 -2.53 -6.76 9.89
N ALA A 88 -1.35 -6.28 10.26
CA ALA A 88 -0.38 -6.99 11.11
C ALA A 88 -0.78 -6.96 12.60
N ARG A 89 -1.97 -7.47 12.93
CA ARG A 89 -2.57 -7.38 14.27
C ARG A 89 -1.74 -8.08 15.36
N ASP A 90 -1.12 -9.18 15.02
CA ASP A 90 -0.23 -9.93 15.91
C ASP A 90 1.05 -9.14 16.24
N THR A 91 1.63 -8.47 15.25
CA THR A 91 2.78 -7.59 15.46
C THR A 91 2.40 -6.37 16.28
N PHE A 92 1.24 -5.75 16.04
CA PHE A 92 0.78 -4.64 16.90
C PHE A 92 0.59 -5.07 18.35
N ARG A 93 0.02 -6.24 18.62
CA ARG A 93 -0.09 -6.78 19.98
C ARG A 93 1.28 -7.07 20.61
N MET A 94 2.24 -7.53 19.83
CA MET A 94 3.63 -7.73 20.29
C MET A 94 4.27 -6.40 20.66
N LEU A 95 4.13 -5.35 19.84
CA LEU A 95 4.65 -4.02 20.10
C LEU A 95 4.05 -3.40 21.37
N GLU A 96 2.74 -3.51 21.56
CA GLU A 96 2.03 -3.05 22.75
C GLU A 96 2.56 -3.75 24.01
N LYS A 97 2.67 -5.08 23.98
CA LYS A 97 3.25 -5.86 25.09
C LYS A 97 4.70 -5.53 25.37
N SER A 98 5.44 -5.08 24.38
CA SER A 98 6.84 -4.62 24.51
C SER A 98 6.96 -3.19 25.03
N GLY A 99 5.85 -2.53 25.35
CA GLY A 99 5.83 -1.18 25.88
C GLY A 99 6.03 -0.08 24.84
N VAL A 100 5.89 -0.38 23.56
CA VAL A 100 5.91 0.64 22.50
C VAL A 100 4.64 1.49 22.61
N PRO A 101 4.75 2.82 22.77
CA PRO A 101 3.59 3.68 22.88
C PRO A 101 2.76 3.65 21.61
N MET A 102 1.47 3.36 21.74
CA MET A 102 0.53 3.33 20.61
C MET A 102 -0.70 4.15 20.94
N GLN A 103 -1.30 4.75 19.93
CA GLN A 103 -2.54 5.50 20.05
C GLN A 103 -3.55 4.99 19.01
N PRO A 104 -4.83 4.87 19.37
CA PRO A 104 -5.86 4.56 18.40
C PRO A 104 -5.97 5.72 17.39
N LYS A 105 -6.09 5.38 16.12
CA LYS A 105 -6.26 6.33 15.04
C LYS A 105 -7.52 6.01 14.26
N ALA A 106 -8.34 7.02 14.03
CA ALA A 106 -9.51 6.89 13.17
C ALA A 106 -9.09 6.51 11.74
N PHE A 107 -9.83 5.66 11.11
CA PHE A 107 -9.65 5.25 9.72
C PHE A 107 -11.00 5.15 9.01
N SER A 108 -10.96 5.17 7.69
CA SER A 108 -12.16 5.03 6.88
C SER A 108 -12.50 3.57 6.67
N MET A 109 -13.76 3.23 6.89
CA MET A 109 -14.32 1.91 6.56
C MET A 109 -15.25 2.05 5.37
N GLY A 110 -15.26 1.04 4.50
CA GLY A 110 -16.14 1.04 3.34
C GLY A 110 -16.20 -0.32 2.68
N VAL A 111 -16.85 -0.33 1.55
CA VAL A 111 -16.98 -1.51 0.68
C VAL A 111 -16.36 -1.24 -0.66
N ARG A 112 -15.91 -2.28 -1.33
CA ARG A 112 -15.52 -2.23 -2.74
C ARG A 112 -16.74 -2.55 -3.58
N ILE A 113 -16.85 -1.87 -4.71
CA ILE A 113 -17.96 -2.06 -5.65
C ILE A 113 -17.40 -2.14 -7.07
N GLU A 114 -17.94 -3.02 -7.86
CA GLU A 114 -17.71 -3.09 -9.30
C GLU A 114 -18.97 -2.64 -10.06
N HIS A 115 -18.76 -2.01 -11.18
CA HIS A 115 -19.80 -1.65 -12.14
C HIS A 115 -19.22 -1.60 -13.55
N PRO A 116 -20.03 -1.75 -14.61
CA PRO A 116 -19.53 -1.66 -15.98
C PRO A 116 -18.92 -0.29 -16.27
N GLN A 117 -17.72 -0.27 -16.85
CA GLN A 117 -17.04 0.97 -17.25
C GLN A 117 -17.92 1.80 -18.19
N ARG A 118 -18.65 1.14 -19.08
CA ARG A 118 -19.57 1.79 -20.01
C ARG A 118 -20.58 2.70 -19.31
N MET A 119 -21.15 2.25 -18.20
CA MET A 119 -22.10 3.03 -17.40
C MET A 119 -21.50 4.38 -16.95
N ILE A 120 -20.23 4.37 -16.55
CA ILE A 120 -19.54 5.58 -16.11
C ILE A 120 -19.19 6.47 -17.29
N SER A 121 -18.66 5.88 -18.37
CA SER A 121 -18.31 6.63 -19.57
C SER A 121 -19.53 7.29 -20.20
N ASP A 122 -20.65 6.60 -20.28
CA ASP A 122 -21.90 7.18 -20.78
C ASP A 122 -22.42 8.32 -19.88
N SER A 123 -22.30 8.17 -18.56
CA SER A 123 -22.70 9.20 -17.62
C SER A 123 -21.82 10.46 -17.68
N GLN A 124 -20.52 10.30 -17.89
CA GLN A 124 -19.57 11.42 -17.89
C GLN A 124 -19.43 12.08 -19.27
N TYR A 125 -19.39 11.29 -20.31
CA TYR A 125 -19.08 11.74 -21.66
C TYR A 125 -20.28 11.78 -22.62
N GLY A 126 -21.40 11.16 -22.25
CA GLY A 126 -22.61 11.13 -23.07
C GLY A 126 -22.32 10.57 -24.47
N ALA A 127 -22.63 11.36 -25.49
CA ALA A 127 -22.44 10.97 -26.91
C ALA A 127 -20.97 10.72 -27.29
N PHE A 128 -20.01 11.15 -26.45
CA PHE A 128 -18.58 11.00 -26.70
C PHE A 128 -17.96 9.83 -25.95
N ALA A 129 -18.76 8.98 -25.31
CA ALA A 129 -18.28 7.87 -24.46
C ALA A 129 -17.38 6.85 -25.20
N GLU A 130 -17.48 6.77 -26.51
CA GLU A 130 -16.67 5.88 -27.36
C GLU A 130 -15.49 6.58 -28.02
N ASN A 131 -15.26 7.86 -27.72
CA ASN A 131 -14.13 8.58 -28.29
C ASN A 131 -12.81 8.09 -27.65
N PRO A 132 -11.90 7.49 -28.43
CA PRO A 132 -10.66 6.93 -27.88
C PRO A 132 -9.71 7.97 -27.26
N ALA A 133 -9.85 9.24 -27.63
CA ALA A 133 -9.06 10.32 -27.07
C ALA A 133 -9.42 10.66 -25.62
N LEU A 134 -10.59 10.25 -25.14
CA LEU A 134 -11.03 10.53 -23.77
C LEU A 134 -10.61 9.44 -22.76
N GLY A 135 -10.33 8.23 -23.24
CA GLY A 135 -10.04 7.09 -22.37
C GLY A 135 -11.23 6.66 -21.51
N ALA A 136 -10.96 5.88 -20.48
CA ALA A 136 -11.97 5.41 -19.54
C ALA A 136 -12.33 6.52 -18.54
N ALA A 137 -13.62 6.82 -18.38
CA ALA A 137 -14.07 7.81 -17.42
C ALA A 137 -13.86 7.32 -15.98
N ASP A 138 -13.45 8.23 -15.11
CA ASP A 138 -13.35 8.04 -13.66
C ASP A 138 -14.33 8.94 -12.92
N TYR A 139 -14.42 8.77 -11.59
CA TYR A 139 -15.16 9.67 -10.73
C TYR A 139 -14.53 9.80 -9.34
N LYS A 140 -14.78 10.94 -8.70
CA LYS A 140 -14.47 11.17 -7.30
C LYS A 140 -15.63 11.88 -6.64
N LEU A 141 -16.29 11.20 -5.74
CA LEU A 141 -17.50 11.65 -5.08
C LEU A 141 -17.28 11.80 -3.58
N ASN A 142 -17.93 12.78 -2.97
CA ASN A 142 -18.08 12.85 -1.55
C ASN A 142 -19.44 13.44 -1.17
N VAL A 143 -19.97 13.06 -0.03
CA VAL A 143 -21.19 13.59 0.53
C VAL A 143 -21.07 13.70 2.04
N LYS A 144 -21.57 14.81 2.61
CA LYS A 144 -21.78 14.94 4.04
C LYS A 144 -23.20 14.50 4.37
N LEU A 145 -23.34 13.62 5.33
CA LEU A 145 -24.61 13.12 5.79
C LEU A 145 -25.17 14.04 6.90
N PRO A 146 -26.51 14.01 7.14
CA PRO A 146 -27.15 14.89 8.14
C PRO A 146 -26.65 14.70 9.58
N ASP A 147 -26.12 13.52 9.90
CA ASP A 147 -25.54 13.17 11.20
C ASP A 147 -24.09 13.68 11.39
N GLY A 148 -23.55 14.39 10.41
CA GLY A 148 -22.18 14.91 10.41
C GLY A 148 -21.13 13.94 9.93
N THR A 149 -21.48 12.68 9.62
CA THR A 149 -20.56 11.72 8.98
C THR A 149 -20.37 12.05 7.51
N SER A 150 -19.36 11.46 6.89
CA SER A 150 -19.08 11.66 5.46
C SER A 150 -18.90 10.31 4.79
N ALA A 151 -19.44 10.18 3.58
CA ALA A 151 -19.14 9.09 2.68
C ALA A 151 -18.41 9.62 1.44
N TYR A 152 -17.43 8.89 0.96
CA TYR A 152 -16.65 9.30 -0.21
C TYR A 152 -16.10 8.10 -0.96
N THR A 153 -15.87 8.29 -2.26
CA THR A 153 -15.08 7.33 -3.04
C THR A 153 -13.60 7.58 -2.79
N PHE A 154 -12.85 6.52 -2.53
CA PHE A 154 -11.41 6.64 -2.29
C PHE A 154 -10.63 6.59 -3.59
N CYS A 155 -10.65 5.46 -4.29
CA CYS A 155 -10.06 5.32 -5.61
C CYS A 155 -11.06 4.66 -6.54
N MET A 156 -11.08 5.10 -7.78
CA MET A 156 -11.78 4.46 -8.88
C MET A 156 -10.71 4.00 -9.86
N CYS A 157 -10.68 2.71 -10.16
CA CYS A 157 -9.69 2.09 -11.05
C CYS A 157 -10.39 1.61 -12.31
N PRO A 158 -10.41 2.40 -13.40
CA PRO A 158 -11.01 1.98 -14.66
C PRO A 158 -10.39 0.68 -15.16
N GLY A 159 -11.23 -0.29 -15.53
CA GLY A 159 -10.79 -1.61 -15.99
C GLY A 159 -10.32 -2.57 -14.90
N GLY A 160 -10.34 -2.15 -13.62
CA GLY A 160 -9.97 -3.00 -12.50
C GLY A 160 -11.09 -3.94 -12.03
N TYR A 161 -10.69 -4.93 -11.24
CA TYR A 161 -11.60 -5.86 -10.56
C TYR A 161 -11.39 -5.78 -9.05
N VAL A 162 -12.43 -6.10 -8.29
CA VAL A 162 -12.30 -6.23 -6.83
C VAL A 162 -11.42 -7.43 -6.51
N VAL A 163 -10.34 -7.17 -5.80
CA VAL A 163 -9.46 -8.21 -5.25
C VAL A 163 -9.78 -8.36 -3.78
N ALA A 164 -9.97 -9.60 -3.33
CA ALA A 164 -10.12 -9.89 -1.91
C ALA A 164 -8.82 -9.49 -1.19
N ALA A 165 -8.91 -8.47 -0.35
CA ALA A 165 -7.80 -8.04 0.47
C ALA A 165 -8.06 -8.51 1.90
N ALA A 166 -7.08 -9.22 2.47
CA ALA A 166 -7.09 -9.51 3.89
C ALA A 166 -6.92 -8.21 4.68
N SER A 167 -7.85 -7.88 5.53
CA SER A 167 -7.80 -6.73 6.43
C SER A 167 -8.20 -7.13 7.85
#